data_89221f76357b973dd26e2cf097f12c7f
#
_entry.id   89221f76357b973dd26e2cf097f12c7f
#
_cell.length_a   1.000
_cell.length_b   1.000
_cell.length_c   1.000
_cell.angle_alpha   90.00
_cell.angle_beta   90.00
_cell.angle_gamma   90.00
#
_symmetry.space_group_name_H-M   'P 1'
#
loop_
_entity.id
_entity.type
_entity.pdbx_description
1 polymer ?
#
loop_
_entity_poly.entity_id
_entity_poly.type
_entity_poly.pdbx_seq_one_letter_code
_entity_poly.pdbx_strand_id
1 'polypeptide(L)'
;MGLITKLNESFGDTTLPQIRRDDFLSGDNNGVLFLGDFSDAFSWRGGTSTPTNGAVLYDIAEKNDAVLALFTNDGENIAGGGLDFAPDGVSPYSAATGVVELPAAVSSTIWNTGGTNEHNYAITMYGKFLDASWWDSDASIEQFMGSNIAYNTGDAWILAALQSGTNGDLSVRRDTGTSSQNSASSATGGRFKDNVSNAITQLVVHTYGDTLSWRYKTATTTVSGGGAALQTITHDYSSSKLQFGHSTAFGGDPRPLKRLYRMAVEDLTTSGRDPIAVADADWNRVISRFS
;
A
#
# COMPACT_ATOMS: atom_id res chain seq x y z
N MET A 1 -18.80 22.89 21.24
CA MET A 1 -18.81 21.46 21.54
C MET A 1 -20.09 20.91 20.93
N GLY A 2 -20.05 20.24 19.78
CA GLY A 2 -21.22 19.66 19.13
C GLY A 2 -21.58 18.32 19.76
N LEU A 3 -22.82 18.13 20.13
CA LEU A 3 -23.35 16.88 20.61
C LEU A 3 -23.57 15.94 19.40
N ILE A 4 -22.79 14.90 19.26
CA ILE A 4 -23.05 13.83 18.28
C ILE A 4 -23.99 12.84 18.96
N THR A 5 -25.24 12.87 18.59
CA THR A 5 -26.20 11.85 19.03
C THR A 5 -26.08 10.66 18.09
N LYS A 6 -25.57 9.54 18.58
CA LYS A 6 -25.58 8.26 17.85
C LYS A 6 -27.01 7.72 17.91
N LEU A 7 -27.71 7.77 16.80
CA LEU A 7 -29.01 7.10 16.68
C LEU A 7 -28.75 5.58 16.52
N ASN A 8 -29.37 4.77 17.37
CA ASN A 8 -29.26 3.30 17.31
C ASN A 8 -30.17 2.67 16.25
N GLU A 9 -30.65 3.45 15.28
CA GLU A 9 -31.54 2.97 14.24
C GLU A 9 -30.83 3.00 12.88
N SER A 10 -30.91 1.89 12.18
CA SER A 10 -30.50 1.85 10.77
C SER A 10 -31.60 2.50 9.94
N PHE A 11 -31.30 3.62 9.31
CA PHE A 11 -32.19 4.22 8.33
C PHE A 11 -32.18 3.34 7.07
N GLY A 12 -33.27 2.60 6.85
CA GLY A 12 -33.45 1.76 5.66
C GLY A 12 -33.75 2.54 4.38
N ASP A 13 -33.81 3.87 4.43
CA ASP A 13 -34.07 4.72 3.27
C ASP A 13 -32.75 4.95 2.51
N THR A 14 -32.55 4.22 1.43
CA THR A 14 -31.39 4.32 0.55
C THR A 14 -31.41 5.56 -0.33
N THR A 15 -32.49 6.35 -0.32
CA THR A 15 -32.60 7.61 -1.08
C THR A 15 -32.01 8.81 -0.31
N LEU A 16 -31.77 8.66 1.00
CA LEU A 16 -31.17 9.72 1.81
C LEU A 16 -29.66 9.82 1.50
N PRO A 17 -29.11 11.06 1.51
CA PRO A 17 -27.67 11.23 1.37
C PRO A 17 -26.93 10.47 2.46
N GLN A 18 -26.12 9.50 2.09
CA GLN A 18 -25.26 8.81 3.03
C GLN A 18 -24.09 9.72 3.40
N ILE A 19 -23.91 10.02 4.68
CA ILE A 19 -22.70 10.67 5.16
C ILE A 19 -21.59 9.61 5.14
N ARG A 20 -20.70 9.72 4.18
CA ARG A 20 -19.53 8.84 4.06
C ARG A 20 -18.36 9.48 4.78
N ARG A 21 -17.56 8.67 5.43
CA ARG A 21 -16.33 9.14 6.07
C ARG A 21 -15.27 9.58 5.07
N ASP A 22 -15.27 8.96 3.91
CA ASP A 22 -14.34 9.25 2.82
C ASP A 22 -14.97 8.94 1.47
N ASP A 23 -14.77 9.84 0.48
CA ASP A 23 -15.32 9.65 -0.87
C ASP A 23 -14.69 8.48 -1.63
N PHE A 24 -13.52 7.99 -1.19
CA PHE A 24 -12.96 6.74 -1.71
C PHE A 24 -13.94 5.57 -1.56
N LEU A 25 -14.80 5.64 -0.55
CA LEU A 25 -15.85 4.66 -0.28
C LEU A 25 -17.13 4.89 -1.11
N SER A 26 -17.07 5.73 -2.15
CA SER A 26 -18.24 6.04 -2.98
C SER A 26 -18.63 4.87 -3.90
N GLY A 27 -19.94 4.64 -4.11
CA GLY A 27 -20.49 3.61 -4.99
C GLY A 27 -21.35 2.59 -4.23
N ASP A 28 -22.31 1.99 -4.93
CA ASP A 28 -23.26 1.03 -4.36
C ASP A 28 -22.62 -0.34 -4.10
N ASN A 29 -21.62 -0.71 -4.92
CA ASN A 29 -20.84 -1.94 -4.79
C ASN A 29 -19.45 -1.60 -4.25
N ASN A 30 -19.37 -1.20 -3.00
CA ASN A 30 -18.12 -0.85 -2.38
C ASN A 30 -17.24 -2.11 -2.13
N GLY A 31 -16.29 -2.36 -3.03
CA GLY A 31 -15.28 -3.41 -2.93
C GLY A 31 -14.10 -3.04 -2.04
N VAL A 32 -14.09 -1.86 -1.41
CA VAL A 32 -12.98 -1.45 -0.52
C VAL A 32 -12.91 -2.38 0.67
N LEU A 33 -11.79 -3.07 0.80
CA LEU A 33 -11.50 -3.99 1.89
C LEU A 33 -10.80 -3.31 3.05
N PHE A 34 -10.01 -2.29 2.75
CA PHE A 34 -9.27 -1.51 3.74
C PHE A 34 -9.00 -0.09 3.22
N LEU A 35 -9.12 0.88 4.10
CA LEU A 35 -8.74 2.27 3.86
C LEU A 35 -8.16 2.87 5.15
N GLY A 36 -6.85 3.03 5.20
CA GLY A 36 -6.12 3.64 6.32
C GLY A 36 -5.48 4.96 5.94
N ASP A 37 -5.51 5.95 6.85
CA ASP A 37 -4.96 7.28 6.63
C ASP A 37 -4.43 7.84 7.95
N PHE A 38 -3.12 8.07 8.03
CA PHE A 38 -2.49 8.60 9.24
C PHE A 38 -2.81 10.08 9.50
N SER A 39 -3.31 10.80 8.48
CA SER A 39 -3.78 12.18 8.64
C SER A 39 -5.23 12.30 9.12
N ASP A 40 -5.97 11.19 9.14
CA ASP A 40 -7.37 11.13 9.56
C ASP A 40 -7.47 10.70 11.04
N ALA A 41 -8.07 11.54 11.86
CA ALA A 41 -8.20 11.31 13.31
C ALA A 41 -9.10 10.10 13.67
N PHE A 42 -9.95 9.63 12.77
CA PHE A 42 -10.67 8.39 12.95
C PHE A 42 -9.76 7.18 12.73
N SER A 43 -8.97 7.22 11.66
CA SER A 43 -8.10 6.11 11.29
C SER A 43 -6.88 6.01 12.22
N TRP A 44 -6.21 7.13 12.51
CA TRP A 44 -5.11 7.16 13.48
C TRP A 44 -5.47 7.97 14.72
N ARG A 45 -5.60 7.30 15.85
CA ARG A 45 -6.00 7.89 17.14
C ARG A 45 -4.82 8.19 18.07
N GLY A 46 -3.62 7.78 17.68
CA GLY A 46 -2.40 7.95 18.48
C GLY A 46 -1.81 9.37 18.45
N GLY A 47 -2.38 10.27 17.65
CA GLY A 47 -1.85 11.63 17.49
C GLY A 47 -0.39 11.60 16.97
N THR A 48 0.50 12.35 17.63
CA THR A 48 1.94 12.42 17.33
C THR A 48 2.77 11.44 18.18
N SER A 49 2.14 10.51 18.86
CA SER A 49 2.82 9.52 19.69
C SER A 49 3.72 8.63 18.85
N THR A 50 4.84 8.19 19.42
CA THR A 50 5.68 7.16 18.82
C THR A 50 4.86 5.89 18.60
N PRO A 51 4.83 5.35 17.40
CA PRO A 51 4.09 4.12 17.12
C PRO A 51 4.71 2.94 17.86
N THR A 52 3.85 2.06 18.34
CA THR A 52 4.27 0.85 19.06
C THR A 52 3.68 -0.39 18.42
N ASN A 53 4.34 -1.52 18.62
CA ASN A 53 3.82 -2.81 18.18
C ASN A 53 2.43 -3.07 18.78
N GLY A 54 1.50 -3.47 17.93
CA GLY A 54 0.10 -3.70 18.29
C GLY A 54 -0.77 -2.45 18.28
N ALA A 55 -0.22 -1.25 18.01
CA ALA A 55 -1.04 -0.07 17.78
C ALA A 55 -1.94 -0.28 16.55
N VAL A 56 -3.17 0.18 16.64
CA VAL A 56 -4.20 -0.05 15.61
C VAL A 56 -4.31 1.16 14.69
N LEU A 57 -4.23 0.92 13.40
CA LEU A 57 -4.69 1.83 12.37
C LEU A 57 -6.10 1.42 11.97
N TYR A 58 -7.09 2.21 12.37
CA TYR A 58 -8.50 1.90 12.16
C TYR A 58 -8.88 2.06 10.68
N ASP A 59 -9.60 1.08 10.20
CA ASP A 59 -10.13 1.08 8.84
C ASP A 59 -11.29 2.07 8.68
N ILE A 60 -11.13 3.05 7.80
CA ILE A 60 -12.19 4.01 7.49
C ILE A 60 -13.40 3.32 6.82
N ALA A 61 -13.17 2.19 6.13
CA ALA A 61 -14.24 1.35 5.58
C ALA A 61 -14.94 0.46 6.64
N GLU A 62 -14.43 0.44 7.88
CA GLU A 62 -14.98 -0.32 9.02
C GLU A 62 -15.07 -1.84 8.81
N LYS A 63 -14.14 -2.41 8.04
CA LYS A 63 -14.12 -3.85 7.74
C LYS A 63 -12.93 -4.58 8.36
N ASN A 64 -11.73 -4.00 8.25
CA ASN A 64 -10.49 -4.70 8.51
C ASN A 64 -9.42 -3.77 9.11
N ASP A 65 -9.38 -3.62 10.41
CA ASP A 65 -8.35 -2.81 11.05
C ASP A 65 -6.94 -3.39 10.80
N ALA A 66 -5.97 -2.50 10.56
CA ALA A 66 -4.57 -2.86 10.45
C ALA A 66 -3.84 -2.71 11.78
N VAL A 67 -2.72 -3.38 11.94
CA VAL A 67 -1.85 -3.25 13.11
C VAL A 67 -0.46 -2.79 12.70
N LEU A 68 0.15 -1.99 13.55
CA LEU A 68 1.55 -1.64 13.45
C LEU A 68 2.37 -2.76 14.08
N ALA A 69 3.32 -3.31 13.35
CA ALA A 69 4.12 -4.44 13.77
C ALA A 69 5.60 -4.25 13.46
N LEU A 70 6.45 -4.99 14.15
CA LEU A 70 7.91 -5.04 13.95
C LEU A 70 8.62 -3.71 14.23
N PHE A 71 8.02 -2.77 14.93
CA PHE A 71 8.67 -1.53 15.32
C PHE A 71 9.74 -1.81 16.37
N THR A 72 10.95 -1.31 16.13
CA THR A 72 12.09 -1.45 17.06
C THR A 72 12.27 -0.24 17.97
N ASN A 73 11.44 0.80 17.79
CA ASN A 73 11.53 2.10 18.46
C ASN A 73 12.83 2.87 18.14
N ASP A 74 13.34 2.72 16.93
CA ASP A 74 14.58 3.37 16.47
C ASP A 74 14.33 4.78 15.91
N GLY A 75 13.29 5.45 16.40
CA GLY A 75 12.97 6.83 16.07
C GLY A 75 11.76 7.01 15.14
N GLU A 76 11.04 5.93 14.80
CA GLU A 76 9.79 6.05 14.07
C GLU A 76 8.83 6.97 14.81
N ASN A 77 8.13 7.84 14.09
CA ASN A 77 7.16 8.76 14.66
C ASN A 77 6.00 9.06 13.68
N ILE A 78 5.02 9.77 14.17
CA ILE A 78 3.95 10.33 13.33
C ILE A 78 4.25 11.81 13.10
N ALA A 79 4.53 12.16 11.87
CA ALA A 79 4.87 13.52 11.48
C ALA A 79 4.30 13.88 10.10
N GLY A 80 3.93 15.15 9.89
CA GLY A 80 3.46 15.64 8.60
C GLY A 80 2.28 14.84 8.03
N GLY A 81 1.40 14.31 8.90
CA GLY A 81 0.24 13.52 8.51
C GLY A 81 0.54 12.07 8.10
N GLY A 82 1.72 11.54 8.43
CA GLY A 82 2.10 10.18 8.07
C GLY A 82 2.98 9.50 9.12
N LEU A 83 3.13 8.18 8.95
CA LEU A 83 4.07 7.35 9.70
C LEU A 83 5.46 7.51 9.09
N ASP A 84 6.38 8.13 9.83
CA ASP A 84 7.75 8.40 9.41
C ASP A 84 8.68 7.26 9.89
N PHE A 85 9.29 6.58 8.94
CA PHE A 85 10.22 5.47 9.19
C PHE A 85 11.68 5.94 9.31
N ALA A 86 11.98 7.14 8.81
CA ALA A 86 13.33 7.70 8.78
C ALA A 86 13.27 9.18 9.14
N PRO A 87 13.07 9.52 10.44
CA PRO A 87 13.11 10.90 10.91
C PRO A 87 14.41 11.60 10.53
N ASP A 88 14.36 12.91 10.41
CA ASP A 88 15.54 13.70 10.04
C ASP A 88 16.70 13.44 11.02
N GLY A 89 17.86 13.10 10.47
CA GLY A 89 19.08 12.79 11.20
C GLY A 89 19.26 11.33 11.61
N VAL A 90 18.29 10.47 11.34
CA VAL A 90 18.42 9.02 11.52
C VAL A 90 18.73 8.36 10.17
N SER A 91 19.71 7.45 10.17
CA SER A 91 20.02 6.69 8.95
C SER A 91 18.79 5.85 8.53
N PRO A 92 18.33 5.97 7.29
CA PRO A 92 17.22 5.14 6.79
C PRO A 92 17.56 3.66 6.75
N TYR A 93 18.84 3.32 6.84
CA TYR A 93 19.38 1.96 6.87
C TYR A 93 19.57 1.39 8.26
N SER A 94 19.26 2.14 9.32
CA SER A 94 19.13 1.52 10.64
C SER A 94 17.99 0.50 10.56
N ALA A 95 18.11 -0.57 11.30
CA ALA A 95 17.26 -1.76 11.23
C ALA A 95 15.76 -1.55 11.60
N ALA A 96 15.25 -0.32 11.38
CA ALA A 96 13.85 -0.01 11.59
C ALA A 96 12.98 -0.94 10.72
N THR A 97 12.26 -1.83 11.33
CA THR A 97 11.51 -2.92 10.66
C THR A 97 10.01 -2.71 10.68
N GLY A 98 9.54 -1.53 11.14
CA GLY A 98 8.12 -1.23 11.30
C GLY A 98 7.31 -1.38 10.02
N VAL A 99 6.17 -2.00 10.12
CA VAL A 99 5.21 -2.21 9.03
C VAL A 99 3.80 -1.91 9.49
N VAL A 100 2.95 -1.52 8.56
CA VAL A 100 1.51 -1.58 8.72
C VAL A 100 1.05 -2.90 8.13
N GLU A 101 0.56 -3.80 8.98
CA GLU A 101 0.16 -5.14 8.59
C GLU A 101 -1.36 -5.24 8.55
N LEU A 102 -1.90 -5.66 7.40
CA LEU A 102 -3.32 -5.94 7.25
C LEU A 102 -3.64 -7.37 7.68
N PRO A 103 -4.87 -7.62 8.18
CA PRO A 103 -5.29 -8.98 8.52
C PRO A 103 -5.32 -9.88 7.28
N ALA A 104 -5.09 -11.17 7.48
CA ALA A 104 -5.09 -12.16 6.40
C ALA A 104 -6.42 -12.22 5.62
N ALA A 105 -7.53 -11.80 6.22
CA ALA A 105 -8.82 -11.69 5.54
C ALA A 105 -8.78 -10.80 4.29
N VAL A 106 -7.97 -9.73 4.30
CA VAL A 106 -7.78 -8.85 3.13
C VAL A 106 -7.03 -9.60 2.04
N SER A 107 -5.89 -10.20 2.37
CA SER A 107 -5.06 -10.95 1.41
C SER A 107 -5.80 -12.15 0.83
N SER A 108 -6.53 -12.88 1.67
CA SER A 108 -7.32 -14.03 1.22
C SER A 108 -8.44 -13.66 0.26
N THR A 109 -8.98 -12.44 0.36
CA THR A 109 -9.99 -11.98 -0.57
C THR A 109 -9.39 -11.66 -1.94
N ILE A 110 -8.28 -10.92 -1.99
CA ILE A 110 -7.71 -10.43 -3.25
C ILE A 110 -6.85 -11.48 -3.96
N TRP A 111 -6.19 -12.36 -3.22
CA TRP A 111 -5.31 -13.37 -3.81
C TRP A 111 -5.91 -14.77 -3.89
N ASN A 112 -7.13 -14.89 -3.59
CA ASN A 112 -7.97 -16.09 -3.57
C ASN A 112 -7.25 -17.39 -3.19
N THR A 113 -7.64 -17.89 -2.08
CA THR A 113 -7.17 -19.14 -1.50
C THR A 113 -7.85 -20.33 -2.15
N GLY A 114 -7.18 -21.02 -3.00
CA GLY A 114 -7.71 -22.24 -3.59
C GLY A 114 -7.68 -22.31 -5.10
N GLY A 115 -6.93 -21.44 -5.74
CA GLY A 115 -6.40 -21.69 -7.07
C GLY A 115 -7.33 -21.52 -8.25
N THR A 116 -8.57 -21.07 -8.10
CA THR A 116 -9.48 -21.07 -9.22
C THR A 116 -9.87 -19.70 -9.77
N ASN A 117 -9.91 -18.66 -8.97
CA ASN A 117 -10.26 -17.33 -9.48
C ASN A 117 -9.68 -16.26 -8.57
N GLU A 118 -8.53 -15.75 -8.92
CA GLU A 118 -8.02 -14.53 -8.32
C GLU A 118 -8.99 -13.39 -8.57
N HIS A 119 -9.36 -12.65 -7.54
CA HIS A 119 -10.12 -11.44 -7.73
C HIS A 119 -9.25 -10.38 -8.41
N ASN A 120 -9.85 -9.60 -9.28
CA ASN A 120 -9.24 -8.36 -9.70
C ASN A 120 -9.17 -7.42 -8.49
N TYR A 121 -8.02 -6.83 -8.26
CA TYR A 121 -7.78 -5.96 -7.11
C TYR A 121 -7.01 -4.70 -7.47
N ALA A 122 -7.08 -3.72 -6.59
CA ALA A 122 -6.18 -2.59 -6.56
C ALA A 122 -5.62 -2.39 -5.16
N ILE A 123 -4.32 -2.12 -5.10
CA ILE A 123 -3.62 -1.71 -3.89
C ILE A 123 -3.05 -0.32 -4.16
N THR A 124 -3.47 0.66 -3.37
CA THR A 124 -3.03 2.05 -3.48
C THR A 124 -2.25 2.44 -2.24
N MET A 125 -1.13 3.10 -2.42
CA MET A 125 -0.30 3.63 -1.34
C MET A 125 0.10 5.07 -1.64
N TYR A 126 0.08 5.92 -0.63
CA TYR A 126 0.69 7.25 -0.66
C TYR A 126 1.89 7.28 0.28
N GLY A 127 3.04 7.57 -0.26
CA GLY A 127 4.27 7.63 0.51
C GLY A 127 5.19 8.75 0.05
N LYS A 128 6.08 9.19 0.92
CA LYS A 128 7.21 10.04 0.57
C LYS A 128 8.46 9.18 0.54
N PHE A 129 9.16 9.19 -0.57
CA PHE A 129 10.39 8.45 -0.71
C PHE A 129 11.59 9.28 -0.26
N LEU A 130 12.67 8.61 0.09
CA LEU A 130 13.95 9.24 0.40
C LEU A 130 14.55 9.89 -0.83
N ASP A 131 15.52 10.79 -0.61
CA ASP A 131 16.37 11.29 -1.69
C ASP A 131 17.07 10.14 -2.40
N ALA A 132 17.19 10.23 -3.73
CA ALA A 132 17.80 9.17 -4.53
C ALA A 132 19.25 8.83 -4.14
N SER A 133 19.96 9.76 -3.50
CA SER A 133 21.31 9.54 -2.98
C SER A 133 21.37 8.61 -1.76
N TRP A 134 20.23 8.41 -1.09
CA TRP A 134 20.13 7.51 0.06
C TRP A 134 19.76 6.07 -0.31
N TRP A 135 19.44 5.83 -1.57
CA TRP A 135 19.12 4.48 -2.02
C TRP A 135 20.40 3.69 -2.16
N ASP A 136 20.42 2.51 -1.53
CA ASP A 136 21.60 1.67 -1.52
C ASP A 136 21.93 1.16 -2.94
N SER A 137 23.14 1.47 -3.41
CA SER A 137 23.61 1.00 -4.71
C SER A 137 23.90 -0.50 -4.74
N ASP A 138 24.11 -1.10 -3.58
CA ASP A 138 24.51 -2.51 -3.42
C ASP A 138 23.32 -3.41 -3.10
N ALA A 139 22.18 -2.84 -2.65
CA ALA A 139 20.97 -3.60 -2.43
C ALA A 139 20.38 -4.07 -3.76
N SER A 140 20.11 -5.35 -3.85
CA SER A 140 19.46 -5.92 -5.03
C SER A 140 17.97 -5.59 -5.12
N ILE A 141 17.31 -5.37 -3.97
CA ILE A 141 15.88 -5.10 -3.86
C ILE A 141 15.62 -4.21 -2.64
N GLU A 142 14.94 -3.09 -2.85
CA GLU A 142 14.49 -2.18 -1.79
C GLU A 142 12.97 -2.23 -1.71
N GLN A 143 12.46 -2.89 -0.68
CA GLN A 143 11.04 -3.17 -0.53
C GLN A 143 10.32 -2.06 0.23
N PHE A 144 9.07 -1.80 -0.11
CA PHE A 144 8.19 -0.87 0.61
C PHE A 144 6.74 -1.35 0.71
N MET A 145 6.42 -2.47 0.10
CA MET A 145 5.14 -3.13 0.20
C MET A 145 5.27 -4.60 -0.19
N GLY A 146 4.50 -5.49 0.42
CA GLY A 146 4.50 -6.90 0.03
C GLY A 146 3.77 -7.79 1.02
N SER A 147 3.97 -9.10 0.90
CA SER A 147 3.45 -10.08 1.84
C SER A 147 4.42 -10.30 3.01
N ASN A 148 3.92 -10.88 4.10
CA ASN A 148 4.73 -11.33 5.23
C ASN A 148 5.40 -12.69 5.02
N ILE A 149 5.21 -13.31 3.86
CA ILE A 149 5.74 -14.64 3.53
C ILE A 149 7.03 -14.48 2.73
N ALA A 150 8.04 -15.28 3.04
CA ALA A 150 9.34 -15.21 2.36
C ALA A 150 9.22 -15.55 0.86
N TYR A 151 9.89 -14.76 0.04
CA TYR A 151 9.96 -14.98 -1.40
C TYR A 151 10.59 -16.36 -1.71
N ASN A 152 10.13 -17.01 -2.77
CA ASN A 152 10.45 -18.38 -3.18
C ASN A 152 9.95 -19.49 -2.25
N THR A 153 9.13 -19.19 -1.27
CA THR A 153 8.43 -20.24 -0.50
C THR A 153 7.05 -20.54 -1.08
N GLY A 154 6.70 -19.81 -2.13
CA GLY A 154 5.47 -20.05 -2.86
C GLY A 154 4.34 -19.06 -2.57
N ASP A 155 4.48 -18.17 -1.59
CA ASP A 155 3.39 -17.31 -1.10
C ASP A 155 3.75 -15.83 -1.11
N ALA A 156 4.83 -15.46 -1.78
CA ALA A 156 5.32 -14.09 -1.73
C ALA A 156 4.69 -13.22 -2.81
N TRP A 157 4.19 -12.08 -2.38
CA TRP A 157 3.84 -10.96 -3.21
C TRP A 157 4.60 -9.72 -2.74
N ILE A 158 5.27 -9.04 -3.65
CA ILE A 158 6.09 -7.88 -3.31
C ILE A 158 5.94 -6.76 -4.34
N LEU A 159 6.01 -5.55 -3.84
CA LEU A 159 6.26 -4.35 -4.60
C LEU A 159 7.54 -3.72 -4.10
N ALA A 160 8.50 -3.60 -4.95
CA ALA A 160 9.83 -3.13 -4.59
C ALA A 160 10.45 -2.31 -5.72
N ALA A 161 11.38 -1.44 -5.37
CA ALA A 161 12.32 -0.92 -6.33
C ALA A 161 13.41 -1.98 -6.54
N LEU A 162 13.64 -2.35 -7.80
CA LEU A 162 14.77 -3.19 -8.15
C LEU A 162 16.00 -2.33 -8.33
N GLN A 163 17.02 -2.63 -7.55
CA GLN A 163 18.38 -2.21 -7.84
C GLN A 163 19.14 -3.37 -8.48
N SER A 164 19.23 -3.36 -9.81
CA SER A 164 20.22 -4.17 -10.48
C SER A 164 21.27 -3.21 -11.05
N GLY A 165 22.35 -3.04 -10.33
CA GLY A 165 23.39 -2.07 -10.69
C GLY A 165 22.95 -0.64 -10.44
N THR A 166 22.70 0.15 -11.47
CA THR A 166 22.36 1.58 -11.33
C THR A 166 20.90 1.92 -11.61
N ASN A 167 20.01 0.93 -11.73
CA ASN A 167 18.74 1.19 -12.40
C ASN A 167 17.60 1.71 -11.52
N GLY A 168 17.42 1.26 -10.27
CA GLY A 168 16.37 1.75 -9.39
C GLY A 168 14.96 1.73 -10.03
N ASP A 169 14.63 0.66 -10.76
CA ASP A 169 13.36 0.52 -11.45
C ASP A 169 12.30 -0.06 -10.52
N LEU A 170 11.03 0.33 -10.73
CA LEU A 170 9.92 -0.27 -10.01
C LEU A 170 9.69 -1.70 -10.49
N SER A 171 9.54 -2.63 -9.57
CA SER A 171 9.17 -4.01 -9.86
C SER A 171 7.99 -4.43 -9.00
N VAL A 172 7.00 -5.00 -9.64
CA VAL A 172 5.93 -5.75 -9.00
C VAL A 172 6.18 -7.22 -9.27
N ARG A 173 6.25 -8.01 -8.22
CA ARG A 173 6.44 -9.46 -8.30
C ARG A 173 5.38 -10.17 -7.51
N ARG A 174 4.90 -11.27 -8.03
CA ARG A 174 4.09 -12.22 -7.29
C ARG A 174 4.54 -13.64 -7.62
N ASP A 175 4.50 -14.49 -6.64
CA ASP A 175 4.74 -15.89 -6.79
C ASP A 175 3.45 -16.61 -7.20
N THR A 176 3.52 -17.48 -8.17
CA THR A 176 2.36 -18.23 -8.68
C THR A 176 2.38 -19.70 -8.25
N GLY A 177 3.40 -20.11 -7.48
CA GLY A 177 3.58 -21.47 -7.07
C GLY A 177 4.45 -22.33 -7.98
N THR A 178 4.47 -22.00 -9.23
CA THR A 178 5.30 -22.70 -10.24
C THR A 178 6.37 -21.78 -10.82
N SER A 179 6.16 -20.49 -10.72
CA SER A 179 7.07 -19.47 -11.23
C SER A 179 6.76 -18.11 -10.57
N SER A 180 7.70 -17.18 -10.72
CA SER A 180 7.47 -15.79 -10.33
C SER A 180 6.97 -15.00 -11.52
N GLN A 181 5.83 -14.33 -11.37
CA GLN A 181 5.37 -13.35 -12.32
C GLN A 181 5.98 -11.99 -11.98
N ASN A 182 6.72 -11.43 -12.91
CA ASN A 182 7.31 -10.10 -12.77
C ASN A 182 6.66 -9.10 -13.73
N SER A 183 6.41 -7.91 -13.24
CA SER A 183 6.13 -6.74 -14.06
C SER A 183 7.11 -5.65 -13.65
N ALA A 184 8.09 -5.35 -14.49
CA ALA A 184 9.10 -4.35 -14.22
C ALA A 184 8.85 -3.09 -15.06
N SER A 185 9.22 -1.92 -14.52
CA SER A 185 9.22 -0.68 -15.30
C SER A 185 10.35 -0.73 -16.34
N SER A 186 10.04 -0.40 -17.57
CA SER A 186 11.07 -0.08 -18.53
C SER A 186 11.48 1.40 -18.43
N ALA A 187 12.69 1.71 -18.84
CA ALA A 187 13.31 3.04 -18.77
C ALA A 187 12.59 4.16 -19.55
N THR A 188 11.43 3.93 -20.13
CA THR A 188 10.72 4.92 -20.97
C THR A 188 10.22 6.15 -20.20
N GLY A 189 10.10 6.08 -18.88
CA GLY A 189 9.66 7.20 -18.02
C GLY A 189 10.73 7.71 -17.05
N GLY A 190 11.98 7.33 -17.24
CA GLY A 190 13.04 7.57 -16.25
C GLY A 190 13.02 6.53 -15.12
N ARG A 191 14.06 6.54 -14.30
CA ARG A 191 14.19 5.59 -13.18
C ARG A 191 13.17 5.92 -12.11
N PHE A 192 12.58 4.90 -11.52
CA PHE A 192 11.63 5.09 -10.42
C PHE A 192 12.24 5.94 -9.30
N LYS A 193 13.43 5.57 -8.82
CA LYS A 193 14.11 6.30 -7.74
C LYS A 193 14.31 7.78 -8.01
N ASP A 194 14.65 8.16 -9.25
CA ASP A 194 14.89 9.55 -9.61
C ASP A 194 13.58 10.35 -9.67
N ASN A 195 12.52 9.70 -10.16
CA ASN A 195 11.19 10.32 -10.27
C ASN A 195 10.49 10.51 -8.94
N VAL A 196 10.77 9.66 -7.94
CA VAL A 196 10.11 9.72 -6.61
C VAL A 196 10.99 10.33 -5.52
N SER A 197 12.23 10.72 -5.86
CA SER A 197 13.20 11.30 -4.93
C SER A 197 12.60 12.49 -4.16
N ASN A 198 12.56 12.39 -2.83
CA ASN A 198 11.95 13.36 -1.93
C ASN A 198 10.47 13.73 -2.25
N ALA A 199 9.82 13.00 -3.14
CA ALA A 199 8.49 13.33 -3.61
C ALA A 199 7.41 12.52 -2.87
N ILE A 200 6.27 13.17 -2.64
CA ILE A 200 5.04 12.45 -2.28
C ILE A 200 4.56 11.74 -3.54
N THR A 201 4.38 10.45 -3.43
CA THR A 201 4.08 9.55 -4.52
C THR A 201 2.83 8.73 -4.21
N GLN A 202 1.88 8.74 -5.11
CA GLN A 202 0.82 7.73 -5.15
C GLN A 202 1.33 6.56 -5.98
N LEU A 203 1.18 5.37 -5.46
CA LEU A 203 1.50 4.13 -6.14
C LEU A 203 0.25 3.26 -6.18
N VAL A 204 -0.09 2.76 -7.36
CA VAL A 204 -1.22 1.87 -7.60
C VAL A 204 -0.71 0.60 -8.27
N VAL A 205 -1.00 -0.54 -7.67
CA VAL A 205 -0.84 -1.86 -8.29
C VAL A 205 -2.21 -2.47 -8.46
N HIS A 206 -2.50 -2.98 -9.62
CA HIS A 206 -3.82 -3.54 -9.91
C HIS A 206 -3.77 -4.70 -10.90
N THR A 207 -4.82 -5.50 -10.88
CA THR A 207 -5.03 -6.59 -11.83
C THR A 207 -6.26 -6.37 -12.71
N TYR A 208 -6.71 -5.12 -12.83
CA TYR A 208 -7.85 -4.75 -13.66
C TYR A 208 -7.66 -5.17 -15.12
N GLY A 209 -8.66 -5.85 -15.67
CA GLY A 209 -8.59 -6.42 -17.02
C GLY A 209 -7.68 -7.64 -17.13
N ASP A 210 -7.55 -8.42 -16.05
CA ASP A 210 -6.75 -9.66 -15.96
C ASP A 210 -5.27 -9.48 -16.35
N THR A 211 -4.74 -8.29 -16.07
CA THR A 211 -3.33 -7.98 -16.28
C THR A 211 -2.70 -7.37 -15.03
N LEU A 212 -1.51 -7.83 -14.65
CA LEU A 212 -0.73 -7.22 -13.58
C LEU A 212 -0.11 -5.92 -14.08
N SER A 213 -0.58 -4.82 -13.53
CA SER A 213 -0.21 -3.48 -13.94
C SER A 213 0.05 -2.58 -12.73
N TRP A 214 0.77 -1.50 -12.96
CA TRP A 214 1.06 -0.53 -11.93
C TRP A 214 1.15 0.90 -12.51
N ARG A 215 0.94 1.87 -11.64
CA ARG A 215 1.17 3.28 -11.92
C ARG A 215 1.75 3.96 -10.69
N TYR A 216 2.72 4.84 -10.88
CA TYR A 216 3.05 5.83 -9.87
C TYR A 216 2.86 7.26 -10.39
N LYS A 217 2.53 8.14 -9.46
CA LYS A 217 2.25 9.56 -9.73
C LYS A 217 2.85 10.42 -8.64
N THR A 218 3.56 11.46 -9.05
CA THR A 218 4.02 12.57 -8.19
C THR A 218 3.35 13.86 -8.64
N ALA A 219 3.70 14.99 -8.04
CA ALA A 219 3.21 16.29 -8.50
C ALA A 219 3.63 16.64 -9.94
N THR A 220 4.73 16.07 -10.43
CA THR A 220 5.33 16.42 -11.72
C THR A 220 5.39 15.27 -12.72
N THR A 221 5.23 14.04 -12.27
CA THR A 221 5.47 12.85 -13.09
C THR A 221 4.37 11.82 -12.90
N THR A 222 3.97 11.19 -13.99
CA THR A 222 3.10 10.00 -13.97
C THR A 222 3.69 8.95 -14.90
N VAL A 223 3.92 7.77 -14.39
CA VAL A 223 4.45 6.63 -15.15
C VAL A 223 3.60 5.40 -14.86
N SER A 224 3.27 4.68 -15.91
CA SER A 224 2.54 3.40 -15.83
C SER A 224 3.32 2.31 -16.54
N GLY A 225 3.11 1.09 -16.07
CA GLY A 225 3.72 -0.08 -16.69
C GLY A 225 3.00 -1.36 -16.30
N GLY A 226 3.55 -2.49 -16.71
CA GLY A 226 2.94 -3.79 -16.52
C GLY A 226 2.25 -4.29 -17.77
N GLY A 227 1.05 -4.87 -17.64
CA GLY A 227 0.31 -5.50 -18.72
C GLY A 227 0.64 -6.98 -18.91
N ALA A 228 1.39 -7.57 -17.97
CA ALA A 228 1.60 -9.01 -17.97
C ALA A 228 0.26 -9.72 -17.68
N ALA A 229 -0.15 -10.64 -18.57
CA ALA A 229 -1.35 -11.43 -18.35
C ALA A 229 -1.23 -12.19 -17.01
N LEU A 230 -2.33 -12.25 -16.27
CA LEU A 230 -2.37 -12.96 -14.99
C LEU A 230 -2.11 -14.45 -15.20
N GLN A 231 -1.24 -14.99 -14.40
CA GLN A 231 -0.99 -16.43 -14.32
C GLN A 231 -1.83 -17.02 -13.18
N THR A 232 -2.26 -18.25 -13.35
CA THR A 232 -3.01 -18.96 -12.30
C THR A 232 -2.14 -19.11 -11.06
N ILE A 233 -2.68 -18.70 -9.91
CA ILE A 233 -2.06 -18.92 -8.60
C ILE A 233 -2.42 -20.33 -8.14
N THR A 234 -1.39 -21.09 -7.73
CA THR A 234 -1.55 -22.43 -7.16
C THR A 234 -1.31 -22.47 -5.66
N HIS A 235 -0.89 -21.35 -5.07
CA HIS A 235 -0.62 -21.24 -3.64
C HIS A 235 -1.86 -20.85 -2.83
N ASP A 236 -1.83 -21.24 -1.57
CA ASP A 236 -2.78 -20.81 -0.56
C ASP A 236 -2.28 -19.57 0.15
N TYR A 237 -2.85 -18.41 -0.17
CA TYR A 237 -2.55 -17.13 0.48
C TYR A 237 -3.42 -16.86 1.73
N SER A 238 -4.16 -17.85 2.25
CA SER A 238 -5.09 -17.64 3.37
C SER A 238 -4.45 -17.13 4.65
N SER A 239 -3.17 -17.44 4.85
CA SER A 239 -2.38 -16.96 5.99
C SER A 239 -1.48 -15.78 5.67
N SER A 240 -1.38 -15.39 4.40
CA SER A 240 -0.56 -14.26 3.97
C SER A 240 -1.17 -12.94 4.44
N LYS A 241 -0.32 -12.00 4.83
CA LYS A 241 -0.72 -10.68 5.24
C LYS A 241 -0.02 -9.64 4.39
N LEU A 242 -0.77 -8.68 3.90
CA LEU A 242 -0.21 -7.53 3.18
C LEU A 242 0.44 -6.57 4.17
N GLN A 243 1.66 -6.16 3.88
CA GLN A 243 2.46 -5.23 4.67
C GLN A 243 2.81 -3.99 3.87
N PHE A 244 2.71 -2.81 4.49
CA PHE A 244 3.13 -1.53 3.94
C PHE A 244 4.26 -0.93 4.79
N GLY A 245 5.14 -0.20 4.15
CA GLY A 245 6.33 0.40 4.75
C GLY A 245 7.57 -0.46 4.57
N HIS A 246 7.45 -1.74 4.79
CA HIS A 246 8.44 -2.77 4.50
C HIS A 246 7.70 -4.07 4.16
N SER A 247 8.42 -5.02 3.64
CA SER A 247 7.95 -6.39 3.49
C SER A 247 9.01 -7.32 4.03
N THR A 248 8.60 -8.31 4.78
CA THR A 248 9.53 -9.33 5.30
C THR A 248 9.84 -10.42 4.27
N ALA A 249 9.26 -10.32 3.06
CA ALA A 249 9.43 -11.31 2.01
C ALA A 249 10.89 -11.55 1.58
N PHE A 250 11.73 -10.52 1.59
CA PHE A 250 13.15 -10.63 1.25
C PHE A 250 14.11 -10.46 2.43
N GLY A 251 13.66 -10.04 3.59
CA GLY A 251 14.51 -9.85 4.78
C GLY A 251 15.56 -8.74 4.63
N GLY A 252 15.69 -7.88 5.59
CA GLY A 252 16.91 -7.09 5.85
C GLY A 252 17.34 -5.97 4.90
N ASP A 253 16.77 -5.84 3.72
CA ASP A 253 17.20 -4.82 2.77
C ASP A 253 16.68 -3.42 3.15
N PRO A 254 17.44 -2.36 2.84
CA PRO A 254 17.08 -0.99 3.17
C PRO A 254 15.75 -0.54 2.57
N ARG A 255 15.15 0.48 3.15
CA ARG A 255 13.85 1.01 2.74
C ARG A 255 13.99 2.33 2.04
N PRO A 256 13.46 2.46 0.84
CA PRO A 256 13.41 3.75 0.17
C PRO A 256 12.24 4.62 0.66
N LEU A 257 11.28 4.06 1.40
CA LEU A 257 10.12 4.80 1.88
C LEU A 257 10.45 5.55 3.17
N LYS A 258 10.43 6.88 3.10
CA LYS A 258 10.60 7.75 4.26
C LYS A 258 9.33 7.81 5.10
N ARG A 259 8.19 8.03 4.46
CA ARG A 259 6.91 8.26 5.16
C ARG A 259 5.75 7.61 4.43
N LEU A 260 4.87 7.00 5.19
CA LEU A 260 3.63 6.39 4.72
C LEU A 260 2.44 7.23 5.19
N TYR A 261 1.59 7.66 4.26
CA TYR A 261 0.45 8.53 4.58
C TYR A 261 -0.88 7.79 4.58
N ARG A 262 -1.18 7.14 3.47
CA ARG A 262 -2.49 6.57 3.19
C ARG A 262 -2.37 5.28 2.38
N MET A 263 -3.22 4.32 2.64
CA MET A 263 -3.28 3.05 1.94
C MET A 263 -4.73 2.64 1.72
N ALA A 264 -4.97 1.97 0.59
CA ALA A 264 -6.25 1.34 0.32
C ALA A 264 -6.05 -0.01 -0.37
N VAL A 265 -6.94 -0.94 -0.09
CA VAL A 265 -7.07 -2.20 -0.79
C VAL A 265 -8.51 -2.36 -1.24
N GLU A 266 -8.70 -2.66 -2.51
CA GLU A 266 -10.01 -2.79 -3.12
C GLU A 266 -10.12 -4.08 -3.92
N ASP A 267 -11.20 -4.81 -3.73
CA ASP A 267 -11.65 -5.89 -4.58
C ASP A 267 -12.41 -5.31 -5.78
N LEU A 268 -11.76 -5.28 -6.93
CA LEU A 268 -12.32 -4.75 -8.17
C LEU A 268 -13.32 -5.70 -8.81
N THR A 269 -13.28 -6.98 -8.47
CA THR A 269 -14.31 -7.95 -8.91
C THR A 269 -15.67 -7.57 -8.31
N THR A 270 -15.67 -7.12 -7.07
CA THR A 270 -16.87 -6.64 -6.38
C THR A 270 -17.26 -5.23 -6.82
N SER A 271 -16.32 -4.29 -6.88
CA SER A 271 -16.63 -2.88 -7.14
C SER A 271 -16.84 -2.56 -8.62
N GLY A 272 -16.15 -3.27 -9.51
CA GLY A 272 -16.14 -2.99 -10.96
C GLY A 272 -15.51 -1.64 -11.34
N ARG A 273 -14.89 -0.91 -10.38
CA ARG A 273 -14.35 0.43 -10.62
C ARG A 273 -13.05 0.39 -11.41
N ASP A 274 -12.80 1.43 -12.20
CA ASP A 274 -11.49 1.66 -12.78
C ASP A 274 -10.52 2.16 -11.70
N PRO A 275 -9.48 1.39 -11.36
CA PRO A 275 -8.57 1.72 -10.26
C PRO A 275 -7.78 3.01 -10.52
N ILE A 276 -7.52 3.34 -11.77
CA ILE A 276 -6.76 4.54 -12.14
C ILE A 276 -7.64 5.78 -12.00
N ALA A 277 -8.90 5.71 -12.44
CA ALA A 277 -9.85 6.81 -12.26
C ALA A 277 -10.11 7.09 -10.77
N VAL A 278 -10.28 6.02 -9.96
CA VAL A 278 -10.45 6.13 -8.50
C VAL A 278 -9.22 6.77 -7.86
N ALA A 279 -8.02 6.31 -8.21
CA ALA A 279 -6.78 6.83 -7.68
C ALA A 279 -6.55 8.30 -8.05
N ASP A 280 -6.91 8.73 -9.27
CA ASP A 280 -6.80 10.13 -9.68
C ASP A 280 -7.78 11.04 -8.93
N ALA A 281 -9.00 10.60 -8.72
CA ALA A 281 -9.97 11.32 -7.91
C ALA A 281 -9.49 11.46 -6.46
N ASP A 282 -8.95 10.39 -5.89
CA ASP A 282 -8.40 10.39 -4.54
C ASP A 282 -7.17 11.30 -4.43
N TRP A 283 -6.22 11.23 -5.38
CA TRP A 283 -5.07 12.12 -5.42
C TRP A 283 -5.46 13.59 -5.32
N ASN A 284 -6.36 14.01 -6.18
CA ASN A 284 -6.79 15.42 -6.25
C ASN A 284 -7.42 15.91 -4.93
N ARG A 285 -8.01 15.01 -4.18
CA ARG A 285 -8.68 15.32 -2.92
C ARG A 285 -7.74 15.34 -1.71
N VAL A 286 -6.78 14.40 -1.64
CA VAL A 286 -6.02 14.18 -0.41
C VAL A 286 -4.60 14.72 -0.44
N ILE A 287 -4.01 14.97 -1.62
CA ILE A 287 -2.58 15.28 -1.74
C ILE A 287 -2.16 16.51 -0.92
N SER A 288 -3.03 17.49 -0.79
CA SER A 288 -2.75 18.70 -0.01
C SER A 288 -2.67 18.47 1.52
N ARG A 289 -3.07 17.29 2.01
CA ARG A 289 -2.96 16.94 3.43
C ARG A 289 -1.58 16.44 3.82
N PHE A 290 -0.78 16.03 2.84
CA PHE A 290 0.51 15.38 3.05
C PHE A 290 1.66 16.37 2.89
N SER A 291 2.72 16.23 3.72
CA SER A 291 3.87 17.15 3.73
C SER A 291 5.22 16.43 3.94
#